data_ef88753dd21e2097de66c71816deb437
#
_entry.id   ef88753dd21e2097de66c71816deb437
#
_cell.length_a   1.000
_cell.length_b   1.000
_cell.length_c   1.000
_cell.angle_alpha   90.00
_cell.angle_beta   90.00
_cell.angle_gamma   90.00
#
_symmetry.space_group_name_H-M   'P 1'
#
loop_
_entity.id
_entity.type
_entity.pdbx_description
1 polymer ?
#
loop_
_entity_poly.entity_id
_entity_poly.type
_entity_poly.pdbx_seq_one_letter_code
_entity_poly.pdbx_strand_id
1 'polypeptide(L)'
;MAYFISNIPVDPATDDGQNLLGRAHQEHSRITCGCRKPAPQMYVACVNGRFLLKRMPGTGAEHAPRCESFLPPEDLSGLGQVQGSAIKEDLDSGTTTLKVDFPLTMGSKRPAPPAPSGKKPTEAKASPRKLGLSSLLQYLWHEADLVKWTPAMQGKRWWGPVQRALLNAAAGKSAKSRDLRDILYVREKTDRGQGQPAQARPVEPAAIPVA
;
A
#
# COMPACT_ATOMS: atom_id res chain seq x y z
N MET A 1 -11.26 -17.73 -4.25
CA MET A 1 -11.01 -17.94 -2.80
C MET A 1 -12.35 -18.08 -2.10
N ALA A 2 -12.46 -18.92 -1.06
CA ALA A 2 -13.70 -19.05 -0.30
C ALA A 2 -13.58 -18.27 1.01
N TYR A 3 -14.60 -17.49 1.33
CA TYR A 3 -14.72 -16.77 2.59
C TYR A 3 -15.94 -17.29 3.36
N PHE A 4 -15.88 -17.28 4.68
CA PHE A 4 -16.93 -17.85 5.51
C PHE A 4 -17.29 -16.92 6.66
N ILE A 5 -18.61 -16.74 6.86
CA ILE A 5 -19.20 -16.12 8.06
C ILE A 5 -19.90 -17.25 8.81
N SER A 6 -19.44 -17.57 10.04
CA SER A 6 -20.04 -18.66 10.83
C SER A 6 -20.27 -19.95 10.04
N ASN A 7 -19.28 -20.34 9.20
CA ASN A 7 -19.30 -21.49 8.27
C ASN A 7 -20.21 -21.33 7.02
N ILE A 8 -20.86 -20.20 6.82
CA ILE A 8 -21.63 -19.92 5.61
C ILE A 8 -20.68 -19.31 4.57
N PRO A 9 -20.60 -19.91 3.36
CA PRO A 9 -19.73 -19.34 2.31
C PRO A 9 -20.29 -18.00 1.82
N VAL A 10 -19.39 -17.02 1.58
CA VAL A 10 -19.74 -15.69 1.12
C VAL A 10 -18.92 -15.34 -0.11
N ASP A 11 -19.59 -14.87 -1.14
CA ASP A 11 -18.94 -14.27 -2.33
C ASP A 11 -19.11 -12.75 -2.28
N PRO A 12 -18.03 -11.99 -2.05
CA PRO A 12 -18.09 -10.52 -1.99
C PRO A 12 -18.53 -9.85 -3.29
N ALA A 13 -18.51 -10.56 -4.40
CA ALA A 13 -18.83 -10.00 -5.71
C ALA A 13 -20.35 -9.97 -6.00
N THR A 14 -21.14 -10.77 -5.26
CA THR A 14 -22.59 -10.87 -5.42
C THR A 14 -23.33 -9.89 -4.52
N ASP A 15 -24.57 -9.51 -4.92
CA ASP A 15 -25.42 -8.66 -4.10
C ASP A 15 -25.80 -9.32 -2.76
N ASP A 16 -26.07 -10.63 -2.77
CA ASP A 16 -26.32 -11.40 -1.56
C ASP A 16 -25.09 -11.40 -0.63
N GLY A 17 -23.90 -11.54 -1.22
CA GLY A 17 -22.65 -11.45 -0.48
C GLY A 17 -22.46 -10.06 0.14
N GLN A 18 -22.77 -8.99 -0.58
CA GLN A 18 -22.71 -7.62 -0.05
C GLN A 18 -23.71 -7.41 1.11
N ASN A 19 -24.92 -7.97 1.02
CA ASN A 19 -25.92 -7.92 2.10
C ASN A 19 -25.42 -8.68 3.35
N LEU A 20 -24.85 -9.87 3.17
CA LEU A 20 -24.27 -10.65 4.26
C LEU A 20 -23.08 -9.93 4.90
N LEU A 21 -22.20 -9.34 4.10
CA LEU A 21 -21.09 -8.54 4.59
C LEU A 21 -21.55 -7.29 5.34
N GLY A 22 -22.62 -6.64 4.87
CA GLY A 22 -23.23 -5.51 5.57
C GLY A 22 -23.72 -5.87 6.98
N ARG A 23 -24.40 -7.02 7.11
CA ARG A 23 -24.83 -7.54 8.42
C ARG A 23 -23.62 -7.88 9.29
N ALA A 24 -22.65 -8.60 8.74
CA ALA A 24 -21.44 -8.98 9.47
C ALA A 24 -20.66 -7.74 9.96
N HIS A 25 -20.65 -6.65 9.18
CA HIS A 25 -20.04 -5.38 9.58
C HIS A 25 -20.78 -4.75 10.77
N GLN A 26 -22.11 -4.69 10.72
CA GLN A 26 -22.94 -4.14 11.80
C GLN A 26 -22.85 -4.97 13.12
N GLU A 27 -22.79 -6.29 12.98
CA GLU A 27 -22.72 -7.23 14.10
C GLU A 27 -21.28 -7.47 14.59
N HIS A 28 -20.29 -6.85 13.97
CA HIS A 28 -18.86 -7.13 14.21
C HIS A 28 -18.52 -8.64 14.12
N SER A 29 -19.22 -9.33 13.23
CA SER A 29 -19.05 -10.77 13.06
C SER A 29 -17.70 -11.08 12.42
N ARG A 30 -17.05 -12.15 12.91
CA ARG A 30 -15.76 -12.58 12.38
C ARG A 30 -15.93 -13.36 11.10
N ILE A 31 -15.13 -13.02 10.12
CA ILE A 31 -15.04 -13.71 8.84
C ILE A 31 -13.72 -14.47 8.78
N THR A 32 -13.73 -15.62 8.17
CA THR A 32 -12.54 -16.44 8.01
C THR A 32 -12.22 -16.67 6.53
N CYS A 33 -10.94 -16.73 6.22
CA CYS A 33 -10.45 -17.07 4.89
C CYS A 33 -10.19 -18.58 4.80
N GLY A 34 -10.82 -19.26 3.85
CA GLY A 34 -10.66 -20.71 3.64
C GLY A 34 -9.35 -21.12 2.97
N CYS A 35 -8.34 -20.27 2.94
CA CYS A 35 -7.09 -20.54 2.22
C CYS A 35 -6.20 -21.60 2.90
N ARG A 36 -6.32 -21.77 4.22
CA ARG A 36 -5.57 -22.78 5.00
C ARG A 36 -6.28 -23.09 6.32
N LYS A 37 -5.76 -24.08 7.06
CA LYS A 37 -6.19 -24.41 8.43
C LYS A 37 -5.01 -24.18 9.38
N PRO A 38 -5.20 -23.53 10.55
CA PRO A 38 -6.42 -22.82 10.93
C PRO A 38 -6.75 -21.68 9.96
N ALA A 39 -8.04 -21.37 9.82
CA ALA A 39 -8.52 -20.36 8.89
C ALA A 39 -8.18 -18.95 9.40
N PRO A 40 -7.38 -18.14 8.64
CA PRO A 40 -7.05 -16.79 9.06
C PRO A 40 -8.29 -15.90 9.17
N GLN A 41 -8.28 -15.03 10.17
CA GLN A 41 -9.37 -14.09 10.38
C GLN A 41 -9.28 -12.90 9.44
N MET A 42 -10.46 -12.41 9.08
CA MET A 42 -10.65 -11.23 8.24
C MET A 42 -11.67 -10.31 8.88
N TYR A 43 -11.71 -9.06 8.44
CA TYR A 43 -12.72 -8.09 8.82
C TYR A 43 -13.39 -7.47 7.59
N VAL A 44 -14.57 -6.89 7.80
CA VAL A 44 -15.30 -6.16 6.78
C VAL A 44 -15.04 -4.67 6.94
N ALA A 45 -14.60 -4.03 5.88
CA ALA A 45 -14.48 -2.58 5.80
C ALA A 45 -15.56 -2.02 4.89
N CYS A 46 -16.18 -0.90 5.28
CA CYS A 46 -17.09 -0.15 4.43
C CYS A 46 -16.32 1.00 3.76
N VAL A 47 -16.13 0.91 2.44
CA VAL A 47 -15.42 1.92 1.67
C VAL A 47 -16.33 2.41 0.54
N ASN A 48 -16.67 3.70 0.54
CA ASN A 48 -17.56 4.31 -0.45
C ASN A 48 -18.91 3.59 -0.59
N GLY A 49 -19.49 3.14 0.52
CA GLY A 49 -20.77 2.43 0.55
C GLY A 49 -20.72 0.97 0.09
N ARG A 50 -19.53 0.44 -0.17
CA ARG A 50 -19.33 -0.97 -0.53
C ARG A 50 -18.57 -1.71 0.56
N PHE A 51 -18.99 -2.93 0.85
CA PHE A 51 -18.34 -3.78 1.84
C PHE A 51 -17.20 -4.58 1.19
N LEU A 52 -16.01 -4.46 1.78
CA LEU A 52 -14.80 -5.12 1.32
C LEU A 52 -14.26 -6.04 2.42
N LEU A 53 -13.82 -7.23 2.02
CA LEU A 53 -13.10 -8.11 2.93
C LEU A 53 -11.63 -7.72 2.97
N LYS A 54 -11.13 -7.48 4.17
CA LYS A 54 -9.73 -7.19 4.43
C LYS A 54 -9.16 -8.19 5.42
N ARG A 55 -7.88 -8.53 5.26
CA ARG A 55 -7.15 -9.33 6.26
C ARG A 55 -6.99 -8.52 7.54
N MET A 56 -6.94 -9.20 8.67
CA MET A 56 -6.57 -8.55 9.94
C MET A 56 -5.16 -7.98 9.84
N PRO A 57 -4.89 -6.83 10.47
CA PRO A 57 -3.55 -6.22 10.51
C PRO A 57 -2.51 -7.22 11.02
N GLY A 58 -1.34 -7.27 10.38
CA GLY A 58 -0.25 -8.16 10.76
C GLY A 58 -0.43 -9.64 10.40
N THR A 59 -1.59 -10.09 9.92
CA THR A 59 -1.86 -11.52 9.67
C THR A 59 -1.57 -11.98 8.24
N GLY A 60 -0.94 -11.15 7.42
CA GLY A 60 -0.67 -11.49 6.03
C GLY A 60 0.10 -12.80 5.83
N ALA A 61 1.05 -13.10 6.71
CA ALA A 61 1.84 -14.33 6.67
C ALA A 61 1.06 -15.57 7.14
N GLU A 62 -0.08 -15.39 7.79
CA GLU A 62 -0.95 -16.48 8.22
C GLU A 62 -1.78 -17.05 7.07
N HIS A 63 -1.92 -16.31 5.97
CA HIS A 63 -2.59 -16.79 4.77
C HIS A 63 -1.71 -17.73 3.95
N ALA A 64 -2.33 -18.59 3.13
CA ALA A 64 -1.57 -19.44 2.22
C ALA A 64 -0.86 -18.59 1.15
N PRO A 65 0.36 -18.96 0.66
CA PRO A 65 1.14 -18.18 -0.30
C PRO A 65 0.40 -17.85 -1.61
N ARG A 66 -0.59 -18.65 -1.99
CA ARG A 66 -1.43 -18.42 -3.18
C ARG A 66 -2.68 -17.59 -2.89
N CYS A 67 -2.92 -17.19 -1.64
CA CYS A 67 -4.04 -16.37 -1.25
C CYS A 67 -3.80 -14.92 -1.65
N GLU A 68 -4.85 -14.22 -2.11
CA GLU A 68 -4.78 -12.78 -2.40
C GLU A 68 -4.42 -11.95 -1.16
N SER A 69 -4.86 -12.42 0.02
CA SER A 69 -4.58 -11.78 1.30
C SER A 69 -3.19 -12.11 1.88
N PHE A 70 -2.40 -12.97 1.20
CA PHE A 70 -1.05 -13.30 1.65
C PHE A 70 -0.11 -12.10 1.51
N LEU A 71 0.63 -11.82 2.58
CA LEU A 71 1.82 -10.97 2.55
C LEU A 71 2.99 -11.72 3.18
N PRO A 72 4.21 -11.51 2.66
CA PRO A 72 5.40 -12.00 3.34
C PRO A 72 5.45 -11.49 4.79
N PRO A 73 6.13 -12.19 5.69
CA PRO A 73 6.38 -11.72 7.04
C PRO A 73 6.92 -10.29 7.05
N GLU A 74 6.52 -9.51 8.03
CA GLU A 74 6.86 -8.07 8.13
C GLU A 74 8.36 -7.82 8.11
N ASP A 75 9.14 -8.71 8.69
CA ASP A 75 10.61 -8.66 8.68
C ASP A 75 11.19 -8.71 7.26
N LEU A 76 10.53 -9.43 6.35
CA LEU A 76 10.96 -9.53 4.95
C LEU A 76 10.44 -8.39 4.09
N SER A 77 9.32 -7.76 4.47
CA SER A 77 8.72 -6.64 3.73
C SER A 77 9.35 -5.29 4.08
N GLY A 78 10.10 -5.20 5.17
CA GLY A 78 10.63 -3.94 5.71
C GLY A 78 9.57 -3.00 6.29
N LEU A 79 8.30 -3.40 6.32
CA LEU A 79 7.18 -2.63 6.87
C LEU A 79 6.93 -2.91 8.35
N GLY A 80 7.50 -3.98 8.91
CA GLY A 80 7.22 -4.44 10.28
C GLY A 80 7.55 -3.41 11.35
N GLN A 81 8.60 -2.60 11.16
CA GLN A 81 8.98 -1.56 12.11
C GLN A 81 8.00 -0.38 12.16
N VAL A 82 7.20 -0.18 11.13
CA VAL A 82 6.28 0.97 11.01
C VAL A 82 4.82 0.57 11.20
N GLN A 83 4.51 -0.72 11.12
CA GLN A 83 3.17 -1.26 11.35
C GLN A 83 2.76 -1.04 12.81
N GLY A 84 1.52 -0.63 13.07
CA GLY A 84 1.03 -0.29 14.41
C GLY A 84 1.53 1.05 14.99
N SER A 85 2.71 1.52 14.58
CA SER A 85 3.28 2.79 15.05
C SER A 85 3.01 3.95 14.10
N ALA A 86 3.33 3.81 12.83
CA ALA A 86 3.12 4.81 11.78
C ALA A 86 1.91 4.51 10.90
N ILE A 87 1.49 3.25 10.81
CA ILE A 87 0.31 2.78 10.09
C ILE A 87 -0.69 2.30 11.14
N LYS A 88 -1.82 2.97 11.25
CA LYS A 88 -2.92 2.60 12.16
C LYS A 88 -4.16 2.32 11.35
N GLU A 89 -4.63 1.09 11.41
CA GLU A 89 -5.89 0.67 10.79
C GLU A 89 -7.01 0.74 11.81
N ASP A 90 -8.09 1.39 11.44
CA ASP A 90 -9.34 1.38 12.19
C ASP A 90 -10.21 0.26 11.59
N LEU A 91 -10.49 -0.74 12.41
CA LEU A 91 -11.24 -1.92 11.98
C LEU A 91 -12.73 -1.62 11.80
N ASP A 92 -13.26 -0.63 12.53
CA ASP A 92 -14.67 -0.28 12.47
C ASP A 92 -15.00 0.49 11.19
N SER A 93 -14.23 1.54 10.90
CA SER A 93 -14.42 2.34 9.68
C SER A 93 -13.69 1.78 8.47
N GLY A 94 -12.75 0.85 8.66
CA GLY A 94 -11.88 0.32 7.62
C GLY A 94 -10.92 1.36 7.04
N THR A 95 -10.77 2.51 7.72
CA THR A 95 -9.86 3.56 7.31
C THR A 95 -8.46 3.33 7.89
N THR A 96 -7.44 3.80 7.19
CA THR A 96 -6.06 3.69 7.64
C THR A 96 -5.47 5.09 7.84
N THR A 97 -4.97 5.36 9.03
CA THR A 97 -4.26 6.61 9.34
C THR A 97 -2.76 6.41 9.22
N LEU A 98 -2.11 7.24 8.38
CA LEU A 98 -0.68 7.19 8.10
C LEU A 98 0.01 8.40 8.73
N LYS A 99 1.01 8.16 9.58
CA LYS A 99 1.87 9.21 10.14
C LYS A 99 3.08 9.40 9.22
N VAL A 100 3.14 10.54 8.53
CA VAL A 100 4.22 10.88 7.61
C VAL A 100 5.14 11.94 8.19
N ASP A 101 6.43 11.91 7.84
CA ASP A 101 7.46 12.84 8.32
C ASP A 101 7.73 14.03 7.39
N PHE A 102 7.13 14.04 6.21
CA PHE A 102 7.30 15.07 5.19
C PHE A 102 6.03 15.94 5.04
N PRO A 103 6.15 17.17 4.51
CA PRO A 103 5.01 18.04 4.24
C PRO A 103 4.19 17.49 3.06
N LEU A 104 2.85 17.56 3.17
CA LEU A 104 1.91 17.14 2.12
C LEU A 104 1.47 18.32 1.22
N THR A 105 2.12 19.45 1.33
CA THR A 105 1.86 20.63 0.52
C THR A 105 2.92 20.73 -0.57
N MET A 106 2.51 20.91 -1.82
CA MET A 106 3.38 21.44 -2.88
C MET A 106 3.62 22.92 -2.57
N GLY A 107 4.35 23.18 -1.50
CA GLY A 107 4.59 24.53 -1.03
C GLY A 107 5.93 25.04 -1.48
N SER A 108 5.91 26.28 -1.87
CA SER A 108 7.00 27.19 -2.02
C SER A 108 8.28 26.81 -1.27
N LYS A 109 9.38 26.83 -2.00
CA LYS A 109 10.79 26.82 -1.56
C LYS A 109 11.07 26.06 -0.26
N ARG A 110 11.59 24.86 -0.44
CA ARG A 110 12.24 24.11 0.63
C ARG A 110 13.22 25.07 1.33
N PRO A 111 13.15 25.26 2.65
CA PRO A 111 14.22 25.95 3.36
C PRO A 111 15.54 25.29 2.97
N ALA A 112 16.56 26.07 2.69
CA ALA A 112 17.88 25.55 2.39
C ALA A 112 18.26 24.56 3.51
N PRO A 113 18.80 23.37 3.16
CA PRO A 113 19.27 22.45 4.19
C PRO A 113 20.27 23.21 5.08
N PRO A 114 20.17 23.02 6.41
CA PRO A 114 21.13 23.64 7.30
C PRO A 114 22.54 23.26 6.87
N ALA A 115 23.46 24.22 6.90
CA ALA A 115 24.85 24.01 6.56
C ALA A 115 25.37 22.76 7.28
N PRO A 116 26.17 21.88 6.62
CA PRO A 116 26.65 20.67 7.23
C PRO A 116 27.43 21.04 8.50
N SER A 117 26.82 20.78 9.65
CA SER A 117 27.54 20.82 10.91
C SER A 117 28.56 19.67 10.82
N GLY A 118 29.86 19.96 10.90
CA GLY A 118 30.93 18.96 10.74
C GLY A 118 30.97 17.83 11.75
N LYS A 119 29.86 17.54 12.41
CA LYS A 119 29.64 16.35 13.24
C LYS A 119 29.23 15.19 12.33
N LYS A 120 30.10 14.20 12.20
CA LYS A 120 29.75 12.91 11.58
C LYS A 120 28.46 12.40 12.24
N PRO A 121 27.42 12.06 11.45
CA PRO A 121 26.20 11.48 12.02
C PRO A 121 26.56 10.17 12.67
N THR A 122 26.62 10.13 13.97
CA THR A 122 26.68 8.92 14.76
C THR A 122 25.27 8.33 14.68
N GLU A 123 25.08 7.31 13.86
CA GLU A 123 23.84 6.55 13.63
C GLU A 123 22.63 7.40 13.22
N ALA A 124 22.16 7.24 11.99
CA ALA A 124 20.85 7.66 11.59
C ALA A 124 19.83 6.81 12.35
N LYS A 125 19.34 7.30 13.50
CA LYS A 125 18.18 6.71 14.19
C LYS A 125 17.00 6.85 13.26
N ALA A 126 16.69 5.80 12.52
CA ALA A 126 15.42 5.68 11.83
C ALA A 126 14.32 5.85 12.89
N SER A 127 13.46 6.85 12.74
CA SER A 127 12.33 7.03 13.64
C SER A 127 11.21 6.12 13.15
N PRO A 128 11.00 4.92 13.75
CA PRO A 128 10.01 3.95 13.24
C PRO A 128 8.57 4.42 13.41
N ARG A 129 8.37 5.60 13.99
CA ARG A 129 7.05 6.16 14.31
C ARG A 129 6.42 6.99 13.19
N LYS A 130 7.12 7.18 12.06
CA LYS A 130 6.64 7.98 10.92
C LYS A 130 7.14 7.37 9.62
N LEU A 131 6.34 7.48 8.57
CA LEU A 131 6.68 7.05 7.23
C LEU A 131 7.42 8.18 6.49
N GLY A 132 8.61 7.89 6.01
CA GLY A 132 9.24 8.69 4.97
C GLY A 132 8.55 8.50 3.62
N LEU A 133 8.86 9.35 2.63
CA LEU A 133 8.26 9.26 1.29
C LEU A 133 8.47 7.89 0.64
N SER A 134 9.69 7.34 0.74
CA SER A 134 10.00 6.02 0.18
C SER A 134 9.18 4.90 0.86
N SER A 135 9.05 4.96 2.19
CA SER A 135 8.26 3.97 2.94
C SER A 135 6.76 4.08 2.63
N LEU A 136 6.25 5.31 2.43
CA LEU A 136 4.87 5.51 2.00
C LEU A 136 4.63 4.93 0.61
N LEU A 137 5.52 5.17 -0.35
CA LEU A 137 5.41 4.62 -1.70
C LEU A 137 5.50 3.09 -1.70
N GLN A 138 6.41 2.53 -0.92
CA GLN A 138 6.53 1.07 -0.76
C GLN A 138 5.26 0.48 -0.15
N TYR A 139 4.69 1.11 0.88
CA TYR A 139 3.43 0.70 1.46
C TYR A 139 2.29 0.71 0.44
N LEU A 140 2.13 1.80 -0.31
CA LEU A 140 1.10 1.88 -1.37
C LEU A 140 1.30 0.84 -2.47
N TRP A 141 2.57 0.53 -2.79
CA TRP A 141 2.90 -0.49 -3.78
C TRP A 141 2.49 -1.89 -3.31
N HIS A 142 2.66 -2.19 -2.02
CA HIS A 142 2.19 -3.42 -1.41
C HIS A 142 0.66 -3.49 -1.37
N GLU A 143 0.00 -2.41 -0.94
CA GLU A 143 -1.46 -2.34 -0.88
C GLU A 143 -2.14 -2.43 -2.26
N ALA A 144 -1.46 -1.98 -3.30
CA ALA A 144 -1.89 -2.09 -4.69
C ALA A 144 -1.59 -3.46 -5.32
N ASP A 145 -1.05 -4.43 -4.57
CA ASP A 145 -0.57 -5.74 -5.05
C ASP A 145 0.43 -5.66 -6.23
N LEU A 146 1.13 -4.53 -6.38
CA LEU A 146 2.08 -4.31 -7.46
C LEU A 146 3.42 -5.02 -7.25
N VAL A 147 3.71 -5.49 -6.04
CA VAL A 147 4.90 -6.29 -5.71
C VAL A 147 4.75 -7.75 -6.16
N LYS A 148 3.53 -8.23 -6.31
CA LYS A 148 3.24 -9.59 -6.76
C LYS A 148 3.12 -9.64 -8.28
N TRP A 149 3.67 -10.68 -8.88
CA TRP A 149 3.43 -10.98 -10.28
C TRP A 149 2.69 -12.31 -10.40
N THR A 150 1.65 -12.32 -11.22
CA THR A 150 0.92 -13.54 -11.59
C THR A 150 0.80 -13.62 -13.11
N PRO A 151 0.70 -14.82 -13.70
CA PRO A 151 0.51 -14.97 -15.16
C PRO A 151 -0.70 -14.18 -15.70
N ALA A 152 -1.75 -14.01 -14.91
CA ALA A 152 -2.92 -13.21 -15.26
C ALA A 152 -2.63 -11.71 -15.46
N MET A 153 -1.48 -11.24 -14.98
CA MET A 153 -1.01 -9.85 -15.14
C MET A 153 -0.17 -9.65 -16.41
N GLN A 154 0.10 -10.71 -17.18
CA GLN A 154 0.87 -10.60 -18.41
C GLN A 154 0.18 -9.62 -19.38
N GLY A 155 0.93 -8.66 -19.91
CA GLY A 155 0.43 -7.61 -20.78
C GLY A 155 -0.44 -6.53 -20.11
N LYS A 156 -0.77 -6.65 -18.80
CA LYS A 156 -1.64 -5.72 -18.08
C LYS A 156 -0.87 -4.73 -17.18
N ARG A 157 0.45 -4.86 -17.07
CA ARG A 157 1.30 -3.96 -16.24
C ARG A 157 1.82 -2.75 -17.02
N TRP A 158 0.93 -2.06 -17.71
CA TRP A 158 1.23 -0.77 -18.30
C TRP A 158 0.70 0.36 -17.39
N TRP A 159 1.05 1.59 -17.70
CA TRP A 159 0.85 2.73 -16.79
C TRP A 159 -0.59 2.91 -16.28
N GLY A 160 -1.59 2.79 -17.13
CA GLY A 160 -2.99 3.01 -16.74
C GLY A 160 -3.50 2.07 -15.61
N PRO A 161 -3.35 0.74 -15.72
CA PRO A 161 -3.67 -0.17 -14.62
C PRO A 161 -2.87 0.11 -13.35
N VAL A 162 -1.57 0.41 -13.45
CA VAL A 162 -0.72 0.74 -12.29
C VAL A 162 -1.21 2.00 -11.60
N GLN A 163 -1.48 3.07 -12.35
CA GLN A 163 -2.03 4.32 -11.82
C GLN A 163 -3.34 4.07 -11.09
N ARG A 164 -4.26 3.34 -11.72
CA ARG A 164 -5.56 3.01 -11.14
C ARG A 164 -5.42 2.18 -9.85
N ALA A 165 -4.53 1.19 -9.82
CA ALA A 165 -4.26 0.38 -8.66
C ALA A 165 -3.72 1.22 -7.50
N LEU A 166 -2.78 2.16 -7.76
CA LEU A 166 -2.23 3.06 -6.74
C LEU A 166 -3.29 4.02 -6.18
N LEU A 167 -4.15 4.61 -7.04
CA LEU A 167 -5.23 5.48 -6.59
C LEU A 167 -6.29 4.73 -5.79
N ASN A 168 -6.59 3.49 -6.17
CA ASN A 168 -7.48 2.63 -5.39
C ASN A 168 -6.86 2.23 -4.05
N ALA A 169 -5.57 1.92 -4.02
CA ALA A 169 -4.84 1.63 -2.78
C ALA A 169 -4.76 2.85 -1.85
N ALA A 170 -4.77 4.07 -2.38
CA ALA A 170 -4.80 5.29 -1.59
C ALA A 170 -6.18 5.60 -0.99
N ALA A 171 -7.26 5.05 -1.54
CA ALA A 171 -8.62 5.29 -1.06
C ALA A 171 -8.82 4.74 0.36
N GLY A 172 -9.52 5.47 1.22
CA GLY A 172 -9.73 5.12 2.63
C GLY A 172 -8.48 5.22 3.50
N LYS A 173 -7.42 5.85 3.00
CA LYS A 173 -6.20 6.14 3.75
C LYS A 173 -6.05 7.63 3.96
N SER A 174 -5.76 8.04 5.20
CA SER A 174 -5.58 9.44 5.56
C SER A 174 -4.16 9.73 6.04
N ALA A 175 -3.63 10.87 5.66
CA ALA A 175 -2.36 11.38 6.17
C ALA A 175 -2.53 12.85 6.59
N LYS A 176 -2.17 13.19 7.83
CA LYS A 176 -2.35 14.54 8.39
C LYS A 176 -3.79 15.07 8.21
N SER A 177 -4.78 14.23 8.51
CA SER A 177 -6.22 14.54 8.40
C SER A 177 -6.71 14.88 6.99
N ARG A 178 -5.99 14.47 5.94
CA ARG A 178 -6.40 14.61 4.54
C ARG A 178 -6.49 13.23 3.91
N ASP A 179 -7.46 13.03 3.05
CA ASP A 179 -7.54 11.79 2.26
C ASP A 179 -6.31 11.69 1.36
N LEU A 180 -5.65 10.52 1.38
CA LEU A 180 -4.43 10.32 0.61
C LEU A 180 -4.70 10.31 -0.89
N ARG A 181 -5.87 9.85 -1.30
CA ARG A 181 -6.27 9.82 -2.71
C ARG A 181 -6.34 11.23 -3.31
N ASP A 182 -6.78 12.21 -2.52
CA ASP A 182 -6.94 13.60 -2.99
C ASP A 182 -5.61 14.35 -3.13
N ILE A 183 -4.60 13.91 -2.38
CA ILE A 183 -3.27 14.56 -2.36
C ILE A 183 -2.20 13.78 -3.12
N LEU A 184 -2.47 12.51 -3.46
CA LEU A 184 -1.54 11.67 -4.20
C LEU A 184 -1.58 12.03 -5.68
N TYR A 185 -0.56 12.74 -6.14
CA TYR A 185 -0.38 12.99 -7.55
C TYR A 185 0.26 11.78 -8.24
N VAL A 186 -0.50 11.08 -9.06
CA VAL A 186 -0.01 10.04 -9.96
C VAL A 186 -0.18 10.56 -11.38
N ARG A 187 0.94 10.80 -12.08
CA ARG A 187 0.93 11.39 -13.41
C ARG A 187 0.00 10.63 -14.36
N GLU A 188 -0.89 11.33 -15.04
CA GLU A 188 -1.66 10.76 -16.14
C GLU A 188 -0.75 10.48 -17.34
N LYS A 189 -1.06 9.43 -18.10
CA LYS A 189 -0.43 9.21 -19.40
C LYS A 189 -0.94 10.31 -20.33
N THR A 190 -0.20 11.39 -20.42
CA THR A 190 -0.39 12.30 -21.55
C THR A 190 -0.03 11.54 -22.82
N ASP A 191 -0.94 11.45 -23.77
CA ASP A 191 -0.61 11.10 -25.14
C ASP A 191 0.43 12.12 -25.63
N ARG A 192 1.69 11.79 -25.51
CA ARG A 192 2.75 12.50 -26.20
C ARG A 192 2.63 12.10 -27.66
N GLY A 193 1.81 12.85 -28.39
CA GLY A 193 2.09 13.02 -29.79
C GLY A 193 3.56 13.42 -29.89
N GLN A 194 4.36 12.55 -30.53
CA GLN A 194 5.69 12.85 -31.09
C GLN A 194 6.55 13.84 -30.27
N GLY A 195 7.13 13.38 -29.18
CA GLY A 195 8.18 14.09 -28.46
C GLY A 195 9.43 13.23 -28.46
N GLN A 196 10.50 13.74 -29.04
CA GLN A 196 11.82 13.18 -29.20
C GLN A 196 12.27 12.25 -28.08
N PRO A 197 12.94 11.13 -28.39
CA PRO A 197 13.58 10.30 -27.38
C PRO A 197 14.56 11.17 -26.58
N ALA A 198 14.47 11.13 -25.27
CA ALA A 198 15.46 11.76 -24.41
C ALA A 198 16.83 11.23 -24.84
N GLN A 199 17.68 12.13 -25.35
CA GLN A 199 19.05 11.79 -25.66
C GLN A 199 19.69 11.25 -24.38
N ALA A 200 20.03 9.97 -24.38
CA ALA A 200 20.86 9.37 -23.36
C ALA A 200 22.15 10.19 -23.30
N ARG A 201 22.44 10.81 -22.16
CA ARG A 201 23.73 11.40 -21.91
C ARG A 201 24.79 10.32 -22.13
N PRO A 202 25.81 10.54 -22.96
CA PRO A 202 26.91 9.59 -23.10
C PRO A 202 27.54 9.41 -21.72
N VAL A 203 27.62 8.16 -21.26
CA VAL A 203 28.43 7.83 -20.11
C VAL A 203 29.86 7.89 -20.55
N GLU A 204 30.60 8.94 -20.15
CA GLU A 204 32.04 9.00 -20.34
C GLU A 204 32.68 7.80 -19.62
N PRO A 205 33.48 6.98 -20.31
CA PRO A 205 34.19 5.89 -19.66
C PRO A 205 35.21 6.48 -18.70
N ALA A 206 35.13 6.12 -17.42
CA ALA A 206 36.11 6.45 -16.41
C ALA A 206 37.49 5.97 -16.90
N ALA A 207 38.47 6.89 -17.03
CA ALA A 207 39.84 6.56 -17.34
C ALA A 207 40.40 5.65 -16.20
N ILE A 208 40.84 4.46 -16.58
CA ILE A 208 41.58 3.55 -15.72
C ILE A 208 43.01 4.09 -15.62
N PRO A 209 43.54 4.43 -14.43
CA PRO A 209 44.92 4.79 -14.32
C PRO A 209 45.78 3.54 -14.55
N VAL A 210 46.62 3.59 -15.57
CA VAL A 210 47.68 2.61 -15.80
C VAL A 210 48.81 2.91 -14.82
N ALA A 211 49.12 1.91 -13.99
CA ALA A 211 50.29 1.92 -13.08
C ALA A 211 51.57 1.62 -13.86
#